data_99fc878d2ce9a98de6a82c8704892871
#
_entry.id   99fc878d2ce9a98de6a82c8704892871
#
_cell.length_a   1.000
_cell.length_b   1.000
_cell.length_c   1.000
_cell.angle_alpha   90.00
_cell.angle_beta   90.00
_cell.angle_gamma   90.00
#
_symmetry.space_group_name_H-M   'P 1'
#
loop_
_entity.id
_entity.type
_entity.pdbx_description
1 polymer ?
#
loop_
_entity_poly.entity_id
_entity_poly.type
_entity_poly.pdbx_seq_one_letter_code
_entity_poly.pdbx_strand_id
1 'polypeptide(L)'
;VVPGLFAQTHARPDLYGRTPAEILMTGHALVRNDAMAALARYEIAPAWAQPFQTLSGGEQARLQILLLELAGATLLLLDEPTDNLDLASADALQRGLEGFAGTVVTVTHDRWFAAHTDRYLLFGADGQVHETDEPVWTEGRVGRPR
;
A
#
# COMPACT_ATOMS: atom_id res chain seq x y z
N VAL A 1 -9.46 -12.88 -10.80
CA VAL A 1 -9.04 -11.87 -9.81
C VAL A 1 -8.00 -12.50 -8.91
N VAL A 2 -6.83 -11.86 -8.78
CA VAL A 2 -5.74 -12.28 -7.88
C VAL A 2 -5.63 -11.23 -6.78
N PRO A 3 -6.06 -11.52 -5.54
CA PRO A 3 -5.97 -10.56 -4.46
C PRO A 3 -4.55 -10.50 -3.87
N GLY A 4 -4.09 -9.29 -3.56
CA GLY A 4 -2.92 -9.02 -2.75
C GLY A 4 -3.34 -8.25 -1.49
N LEU A 5 -2.99 -8.76 -0.32
CA LEU A 5 -3.34 -8.14 0.96
C LEU A 5 -2.13 -7.45 1.57
N PHE A 6 -2.28 -6.18 1.88
CA PHE A 6 -1.37 -5.41 2.72
C PHE A 6 -2.07 -5.11 4.05
N ALA A 7 -1.67 -5.80 5.11
CA ALA A 7 -2.23 -5.63 6.44
C ALA A 7 -1.46 -4.59 7.26
N GLN A 8 -2.10 -3.98 8.23
CA GLN A 8 -1.54 -2.95 9.11
C GLN A 8 -0.26 -3.40 9.85
N THR A 9 -0.13 -4.69 10.13
CA THR A 9 1.08 -5.26 10.75
C THR A 9 1.91 -5.95 9.68
N HIS A 10 2.97 -5.30 9.20
CA HIS A 10 3.73 -5.76 8.04
C HIS A 10 5.17 -6.09 8.35
N ALA A 11 5.42 -6.76 9.47
CA ALA A 11 6.73 -7.33 9.70
C ALA A 11 7.03 -8.40 8.64
N ARG A 12 8.11 -8.23 7.90
CA ARG A 12 8.57 -9.15 6.85
C ARG A 12 10.01 -9.62 7.15
N PRO A 13 10.18 -10.44 8.19
CA PRO A 13 11.51 -10.96 8.56
C PRO A 13 12.13 -11.81 7.45
N ASP A 14 11.34 -12.37 6.55
CA ASP A 14 11.78 -13.08 5.35
C ASP A 14 12.57 -12.21 4.35
N LEU A 15 12.43 -10.88 4.44
CA LEU A 15 13.14 -9.91 3.59
C LEU A 15 14.40 -9.34 4.25
N TYR A 16 14.64 -9.62 5.53
CA TYR A 16 15.77 -9.05 6.26
C TYR A 16 17.11 -9.50 5.64
N GLY A 17 18.05 -8.57 5.60
CA GLY A 17 19.37 -8.79 5.01
C GLY A 17 19.42 -8.68 3.48
N ARG A 18 18.27 -8.58 2.81
CA ARG A 18 18.18 -8.42 1.35
C ARG A 18 17.89 -6.97 0.99
N THR A 19 18.40 -6.53 -0.14
CA THR A 19 18.13 -5.20 -0.67
C THR A 19 16.90 -5.19 -1.59
N PRO A 20 16.21 -4.04 -1.79
CA PRO A 20 15.12 -3.95 -2.75
C PRO A 20 15.48 -4.49 -4.15
N ALA A 21 16.66 -4.15 -4.67
CA ALA A 21 17.10 -4.67 -5.96
C ALA A 21 17.24 -6.19 -5.97
N GLU A 22 17.87 -6.78 -4.95
CA GLU A 22 17.99 -8.24 -4.83
C GLU A 22 16.63 -8.93 -4.72
N ILE A 23 15.71 -8.36 -3.94
CA ILE A 23 14.34 -8.90 -3.78
C ILE A 23 13.63 -8.95 -5.14
N LEU A 24 13.70 -7.88 -5.94
CA LEU A 24 13.05 -7.83 -7.24
C LEU A 24 13.74 -8.73 -8.27
N MET A 25 15.05 -8.68 -8.33
CA MET A 25 15.82 -9.46 -9.34
C MET A 25 15.76 -10.96 -9.07
N THR A 26 15.89 -11.40 -7.82
CA THR A 26 15.89 -12.83 -7.47
C THR A 26 14.49 -13.38 -7.20
N GLY A 27 13.62 -12.61 -6.56
CA GLY A 27 12.27 -13.05 -6.18
C GLY A 27 11.24 -12.96 -7.30
N HIS A 28 11.43 -12.02 -8.24
CA HIS A 28 10.50 -11.76 -9.34
C HIS A 28 11.15 -11.88 -10.72
N ALA A 29 12.39 -12.37 -10.78
CA ALA A 29 13.14 -12.60 -12.02
C ALA A 29 13.25 -11.35 -12.92
N LEU A 30 13.22 -10.14 -12.34
CA LEU A 30 13.37 -8.90 -13.10
C LEU A 30 14.83 -8.67 -13.48
N VAL A 31 15.05 -8.20 -14.70
CA VAL A 31 16.36 -7.65 -15.07
C VAL A 31 16.58 -6.31 -14.38
N ARG A 32 17.86 -5.93 -14.21
CA ARG A 32 18.21 -4.74 -13.41
C ARG A 32 17.46 -3.47 -13.80
N ASN A 33 17.32 -3.20 -15.10
CA ASN A 33 16.65 -1.98 -15.56
C ASN A 33 15.16 -1.97 -15.18
N ASP A 34 14.47 -3.11 -15.32
CA ASP A 34 13.06 -3.23 -14.96
C ASP A 34 12.87 -3.15 -13.43
N ALA A 35 13.78 -3.77 -12.68
CA ALA A 35 13.77 -3.65 -11.21
C ALA A 35 13.94 -2.18 -10.77
N MET A 36 14.89 -1.46 -11.34
CA MET A 36 15.11 -0.06 -11.01
C MET A 36 13.94 0.84 -11.43
N ALA A 37 13.31 0.57 -12.59
CA ALA A 37 12.12 1.29 -13.02
C ALA A 37 10.92 1.06 -12.07
N ALA A 38 10.71 -0.18 -11.63
CA ALA A 38 9.67 -0.52 -10.66
C ALA A 38 9.91 0.18 -9.30
N LEU A 39 11.13 0.17 -8.80
CA LEU A 39 11.51 0.87 -7.58
C LEU A 39 11.32 2.39 -7.70
N ALA A 40 11.65 2.97 -8.86
CA ALA A 40 11.49 4.40 -9.12
C ALA A 40 10.02 4.84 -9.08
N ARG A 41 9.10 4.01 -9.60
CA ARG A 41 7.67 4.31 -9.59
C ARG A 41 7.09 4.47 -8.17
N TYR A 42 7.60 3.69 -7.22
CA TYR A 42 7.25 3.79 -5.81
C TYR A 42 8.22 4.66 -4.99
N GLU A 43 9.11 5.39 -5.66
CA GLU A 43 10.11 6.28 -5.04
C GLU A 43 11.02 5.57 -4.02
N ILE A 44 11.43 4.32 -4.34
CA ILE A 44 12.34 3.52 -3.52
C ILE A 44 13.73 3.42 -4.19
N ALA A 45 13.87 3.88 -5.44
CA ALA A 45 15.11 3.75 -6.18
C ALA A 45 16.35 4.30 -5.43
N PRO A 46 16.32 5.41 -4.66
CA PRO A 46 17.47 5.86 -3.87
C PRO A 46 17.95 4.84 -2.83
N ALA A 47 17.06 3.99 -2.34
CA ALA A 47 17.34 2.97 -1.32
C ALA A 47 17.58 1.57 -1.90
N TRP A 48 17.81 1.44 -3.20
CA TRP A 48 17.90 0.17 -3.93
C TRP A 48 18.89 -0.85 -3.34
N ALA A 49 19.98 -0.36 -2.72
CA ALA A 49 21.06 -1.17 -2.16
C ALA A 49 21.07 -1.22 -0.61
N GLN A 50 20.07 -0.65 0.04
CA GLN A 50 19.95 -0.70 1.50
C GLN A 50 19.26 -1.99 1.95
N PRO A 51 19.72 -2.67 3.02
CA PRO A 51 19.01 -3.80 3.58
C PRO A 51 17.58 -3.43 3.99
N PHE A 52 16.61 -4.31 3.71
CA PHE A 52 15.19 -4.06 3.92
C PHE A 52 14.85 -3.50 5.32
N GLN A 53 15.44 -4.07 6.37
CA GLN A 53 15.18 -3.64 7.75
C GLN A 53 15.71 -2.23 8.08
N THR A 54 16.56 -1.66 7.23
CA THR A 54 17.09 -0.30 7.39
C THR A 54 16.31 0.76 6.61
N LEU A 55 15.37 0.33 5.78
CA LEU A 55 14.44 1.21 5.09
C LEU A 55 13.54 1.94 6.08
N SER A 56 13.11 3.14 5.75
CA SER A 56 12.06 3.83 6.51
C SER A 56 10.75 3.02 6.47
N GLY A 57 9.86 3.27 7.42
CA GLY A 57 8.54 2.62 7.44
C GLY A 57 7.76 2.81 6.13
N GLY A 58 7.84 4.03 5.56
CA GLY A 58 7.21 4.34 4.27
C GLY A 58 7.83 3.60 3.10
N GLU A 59 9.14 3.48 3.05
CA GLU A 59 9.84 2.71 2.00
C GLU A 59 9.51 1.22 2.12
N GLN A 60 9.47 0.67 3.34
CA GLN A 60 9.07 -0.71 3.58
C GLN A 60 7.62 -0.98 3.12
N ALA A 61 6.69 -0.09 3.45
CA ALA A 61 5.29 -0.20 3.03
C ALA A 61 5.17 -0.18 1.50
N ARG A 62 5.79 0.80 0.84
CA ARG A 62 5.75 0.92 -0.62
C ARG A 62 6.39 -0.28 -1.33
N LEU A 63 7.51 -0.79 -0.80
CA LEU A 63 8.13 -1.99 -1.36
C LEU A 63 7.21 -3.20 -1.24
N GLN A 64 6.57 -3.41 -0.10
CA GLN A 64 5.67 -4.54 0.10
C GLN A 64 4.45 -4.48 -0.84
N ILE A 65 3.89 -3.30 -1.08
CA ILE A 65 2.79 -3.12 -2.05
C ILE A 65 3.27 -3.39 -3.47
N LEU A 66 4.46 -2.91 -3.84
CA LEU A 66 5.09 -3.25 -5.13
C LEU A 66 5.27 -4.77 -5.30
N LEU A 67 5.67 -5.49 -4.25
CA LEU A 67 5.82 -6.94 -4.31
C LEU A 67 4.51 -7.67 -4.54
N LEU A 68 3.39 -7.19 -3.99
CA LEU A 68 2.06 -7.74 -4.29
C LEU A 68 1.69 -7.55 -5.76
N GLU A 69 1.97 -6.39 -6.32
CA GLU A 69 1.77 -6.12 -7.73
C GLU A 69 2.61 -7.04 -8.62
N LEU A 70 3.90 -7.17 -8.33
CA LEU A 70 4.83 -8.05 -9.07
C LEU A 70 4.48 -9.54 -8.95
N ALA A 71 3.80 -9.93 -7.88
CA ALA A 71 3.25 -11.27 -7.71
C ALA A 71 1.99 -11.51 -8.57
N GLY A 72 1.56 -10.52 -9.36
CA GLY A 72 0.43 -10.62 -10.27
C GLY A 72 -0.91 -10.27 -9.67
N ALA A 73 -0.94 -9.55 -8.53
CA ALA A 73 -2.19 -9.08 -7.97
C ALA A 73 -2.94 -8.17 -8.96
N THR A 74 -4.23 -8.43 -9.13
CA THR A 74 -5.15 -7.59 -9.92
C THR A 74 -6.14 -6.86 -9.03
N LEU A 75 -6.14 -7.17 -7.73
CA LEU A 75 -6.89 -6.51 -6.69
C LEU A 75 -5.97 -6.32 -5.49
N LEU A 76 -5.71 -5.09 -5.09
CA LEU A 76 -5.00 -4.76 -3.86
C LEU A 76 -6.02 -4.46 -2.75
N LEU A 77 -5.87 -5.14 -1.64
CA LEU A 77 -6.62 -4.91 -0.40
C LEU A 77 -5.65 -4.26 0.60
N LEU A 78 -5.86 -2.99 0.90
CA LEU A 78 -4.96 -2.20 1.73
C LEU A 78 -5.65 -1.83 3.04
N ASP A 79 -5.10 -2.27 4.16
CA ASP A 79 -5.60 -1.96 5.50
C ASP A 79 -4.70 -0.89 6.14
N GLU A 80 -5.23 0.33 6.28
CA GLU A 80 -4.55 1.52 6.80
C GLU A 80 -3.15 1.74 6.20
N PRO A 81 -3.01 1.82 4.85
CA PRO A 81 -1.70 1.80 4.20
C PRO A 81 -0.85 3.04 4.47
N THR A 82 -1.45 4.12 4.95
CA THR A 82 -0.75 5.37 5.31
C THR A 82 -0.52 5.51 6.81
N ASP A 83 -0.94 4.52 7.62
CA ASP A 83 -0.74 4.58 9.06
C ASP A 83 0.75 4.63 9.41
N ASN A 84 1.11 5.55 10.31
CA ASN A 84 2.49 5.84 10.71
C ASN A 84 3.43 6.33 9.59
N LEU A 85 2.90 6.74 8.43
CA LEU A 85 3.68 7.39 7.38
C LEU A 85 3.68 8.92 7.56
N ASP A 86 4.80 9.54 7.23
CA ASP A 86 4.82 10.98 7.02
C ASP A 86 4.11 11.37 5.71
N LEU A 87 3.81 12.63 5.55
CA LEU A 87 3.07 13.13 4.38
C LEU A 87 3.79 12.82 3.07
N ALA A 88 5.10 12.93 3.03
CA ALA A 88 5.89 12.66 1.83
C ALA A 88 5.83 11.17 1.45
N SER A 89 5.87 10.27 2.43
CA SER A 89 5.74 8.83 2.22
C SER A 89 4.34 8.42 1.78
N ALA A 90 3.30 9.05 2.35
CA ALA A 90 1.91 8.83 1.94
C ALA A 90 1.66 9.29 0.49
N ASP A 91 2.20 10.45 0.11
CA ASP A 91 2.12 11.00 -1.24
C ASP A 91 2.88 10.12 -2.26
N ALA A 92 4.07 9.62 -1.89
CA ALA A 92 4.82 8.68 -2.73
C ALA A 92 4.09 7.34 -2.93
N LEU A 93 3.40 6.85 -1.89
CA LEU A 93 2.54 5.67 -1.99
C LEU A 93 1.37 5.92 -2.96
N GLN A 94 0.69 7.05 -2.82
CA GLN A 94 -0.42 7.42 -3.70
C GLN A 94 0.02 7.46 -5.16
N ARG A 95 1.14 8.13 -5.46
CA ARG A 95 1.70 8.17 -6.82
C ARG A 95 2.08 6.78 -7.35
N GLY A 96 2.61 5.91 -6.50
CA GLY A 96 2.90 4.53 -6.88
C GLY A 96 1.64 3.76 -7.29
N LEU A 97 0.56 3.92 -6.51
CA LEU A 97 -0.73 3.27 -6.76
C LEU A 97 -1.43 3.79 -8.02
N GLU A 98 -1.25 5.05 -8.41
CA GLU A 98 -1.80 5.60 -9.66
C GLU A 98 -1.33 4.82 -10.90
N GLY A 99 -0.13 4.23 -10.85
CA GLY A 99 0.40 3.38 -11.92
C GLY A 99 -0.08 1.92 -11.88
N PHE A 100 -0.84 1.52 -10.88
CA PHE A 100 -1.36 0.16 -10.77
C PHE A 100 -2.56 -0.04 -11.70
N ALA A 101 -2.50 -1.04 -12.57
CA ALA A 101 -3.53 -1.28 -13.60
C ALA A 101 -4.74 -2.08 -13.08
N GLY A 102 -4.76 -2.44 -11.80
CA GLY A 102 -5.84 -3.22 -11.18
C GLY A 102 -6.82 -2.37 -10.37
N THR A 103 -7.54 -3.03 -9.48
CA THR A 103 -8.44 -2.41 -8.52
C THR A 103 -7.78 -2.29 -7.16
N VAL A 104 -7.93 -1.14 -6.51
CA VAL A 104 -7.48 -0.92 -5.13
C VAL A 104 -8.70 -0.74 -4.24
N VAL A 105 -8.78 -1.54 -3.18
CA VAL A 105 -9.75 -1.37 -2.10
C VAL A 105 -8.98 -1.07 -0.84
N THR A 106 -9.25 0.05 -0.22
CA THR A 106 -8.55 0.49 0.98
C THR A 106 -9.51 0.75 2.13
N VAL A 107 -9.11 0.35 3.33
CA VAL A 107 -9.69 0.82 4.59
C VAL A 107 -8.76 1.88 5.13
N THR A 108 -9.26 3.09 5.37
CA THR A 108 -8.42 4.17 5.88
C THR A 108 -9.22 5.21 6.66
N HIS A 109 -8.59 5.81 7.64
CA HIS A 109 -9.04 7.01 8.34
C HIS A 109 -8.34 8.28 7.85
N ASP A 110 -7.39 8.14 6.92
CA ASP A 110 -6.68 9.26 6.31
C ASP A 110 -7.57 9.92 5.25
N ARG A 111 -8.07 11.12 5.59
CA ARG A 111 -8.97 11.89 4.71
C ARG A 111 -8.29 12.32 3.41
N TRP A 112 -7.01 12.63 3.48
CA TRP A 112 -6.24 13.01 2.30
C TRP A 112 -6.09 11.82 1.34
N PHE A 113 -5.73 10.66 1.85
CA PHE A 113 -5.59 9.44 1.05
C PHE A 113 -6.95 9.00 0.47
N ALA A 114 -8.01 9.02 1.27
CA ALA A 114 -9.36 8.70 0.81
C ALA A 114 -9.84 9.59 -0.33
N ALA A 115 -9.48 10.88 -0.33
CA ALA A 115 -9.88 11.82 -1.39
C ALA A 115 -9.35 11.44 -2.80
N HIS A 116 -8.39 10.52 -2.89
CA HIS A 116 -7.84 10.01 -4.15
C HIS A 116 -8.51 8.73 -4.64
N THR A 117 -9.59 8.29 -4.00
CA THR A 117 -10.36 7.11 -4.42
C THR A 117 -11.58 7.52 -5.23
N ASP A 118 -12.04 6.64 -6.13
CA ASP A 118 -13.13 6.92 -7.05
C ASP A 118 -14.51 6.67 -6.42
N ARG A 119 -14.59 5.78 -5.44
CA ARG A 119 -15.85 5.29 -4.84
C ARG A 119 -15.65 4.99 -3.37
N TYR A 120 -16.73 5.11 -2.59
CA TYR A 120 -16.70 4.90 -1.14
C TYR A 120 -17.74 3.87 -0.73
N LEU A 121 -17.36 2.99 0.19
CA LEU A 121 -18.23 2.01 0.82
C LEU A 121 -18.36 2.36 2.30
N LEU A 122 -19.56 2.75 2.70
CA LEU A 122 -19.89 3.03 4.10
C LEU A 122 -20.50 1.79 4.73
N PHE A 123 -19.89 1.30 5.79
CA PHE A 123 -20.45 0.23 6.62
C PHE A 123 -21.32 0.87 7.70
N GLY A 124 -22.64 0.78 7.51
CA GLY A 124 -23.60 1.40 8.39
C GLY A 124 -23.77 0.65 9.73
N ALA A 125 -24.27 1.35 10.74
CA ALA A 125 -24.63 0.76 12.03
C ALA A 125 -25.78 -0.26 11.92
N ASP A 126 -26.52 -0.23 10.82
CA ASP A 126 -27.59 -1.19 10.46
C ASP A 126 -27.06 -2.52 9.89
N GLY A 127 -25.72 -2.66 9.76
CA GLY A 127 -25.07 -3.83 9.18
C GLY A 127 -25.15 -3.88 7.65
N GLN A 128 -25.60 -2.80 7.00
CA GLN A 128 -25.64 -2.69 5.54
C GLN A 128 -24.39 -1.95 5.03
N VAL A 129 -24.04 -2.24 3.78
CA VAL A 129 -22.98 -1.53 3.06
C VAL A 129 -23.64 -0.62 2.04
N HIS A 130 -23.34 0.66 2.15
CA HIS A 130 -23.86 1.70 1.28
C HIS A 130 -22.73 2.24 0.40
N GLU A 131 -22.96 2.32 -0.90
CA GLU A 131 -22.05 3.01 -1.80
C GLU A 131 -22.40 4.49 -1.82
N THR A 132 -21.37 5.35 -1.73
CA THR A 132 -21.51 6.80 -1.76
C THR A 132 -20.48 7.42 -2.71
N ASP A 133 -20.83 8.57 -3.31
CA ASP A 133 -19.94 9.31 -4.20
C ASP A 133 -18.93 10.19 -3.44
N GLU A 134 -19.21 10.43 -2.16
CA GLU A 134 -18.36 11.22 -1.27
C GLU A 134 -18.07 10.46 0.03
N PRO A 135 -16.88 10.66 0.64
CA PRO A 135 -16.55 10.01 1.90
C PRO A 135 -17.44 10.57 3.02
N VAL A 136 -18.07 9.69 3.78
CA VAL A 136 -18.84 10.06 4.96
C VAL A 136 -17.98 9.96 6.21
N TRP A 137 -17.64 11.09 6.79
CA TRP A 137 -16.91 11.17 8.05
C TRP A 137 -17.90 11.40 9.19
N THR A 138 -18.20 10.37 9.97
CA THR A 138 -18.94 10.52 11.21
C THR A 138 -18.04 11.17 12.27
N GLU A 139 -18.28 12.41 12.58
CA GLU A 139 -17.77 13.05 13.80
C GLU A 139 -18.55 12.48 14.99
N GLY A 140 -18.11 11.36 15.50
CA GLY A 140 -18.74 10.75 16.65
C GLY A 140 -18.10 9.41 17.00
N ARG A 141 -17.65 9.30 18.22
CA ARG A 141 -17.07 8.11 18.84
C ARG A 141 -17.73 6.84 18.31
N VAL A 142 -16.97 6.02 17.64
CA VAL A 142 -17.28 4.60 17.51
C VAL A 142 -17.22 4.04 18.93
N GLY A 143 -18.37 3.94 19.58
CA GLY A 143 -18.49 3.21 20.80
C GLY A 143 -18.13 1.76 20.52
N ARG A 144 -17.01 1.28 21.05
CA ARG A 144 -16.71 -0.15 21.03
C ARG A 144 -17.90 -0.86 21.67
N PRO A 145 -18.53 -1.84 21.01
CA PRO A 145 -19.46 -2.75 21.67
C PRO A 145 -18.67 -3.41 22.82
N ARG A 146 -19.28 -3.39 23.99
CA ARG A 146 -18.79 -4.13 25.16
C ARG A 146 -19.01 -5.63 24.98
#